data_4682da1a70f526b6011e3b193ddba8cb
#
_entry.id   4682da1a70f526b6011e3b193ddba8cb
#
_cell.length_a   1.000
_cell.length_b   1.000
_cell.length_c   1.000
_cell.angle_alpha   90.00
_cell.angle_beta   90.00
_cell.angle_gamma   90.00
#
_symmetry.space_group_name_H-M   'P 1'
#
loop_
_entity.id
_entity.type
_entity.pdbx_description
1 polymer ?
#
loop_
_entity_poly.entity_id
_entity_poly.type
_entity_poly.pdbx_seq_one_letter_code
_entity_poly.pdbx_strand_id
1 'polypeptide(L)'
;MTRPAVSELGVQLGSSFGTGVFATVEDSMVVLGPPRSGKGIHLAIPMILDAPGPVLTTSTRPDNLAVTMRRRGGRGPVAVFDPQGLATGVRSSTRWSPVRGCEDPHVAMVRAKALTTGAASGTTDASFWQASAEQAVRCLLHAAALGECSSADLYRWSLSAAQAREAVVILGSHPRASDSSHMHYVC
;
A
#
# COMPACT_ATOMS: atom_id res chain seq x y z
N MET A 1 -9.90 -29.13 -26.15
CA MET A 1 -9.93 -28.29 -24.93
C MET A 1 -9.23 -29.07 -23.83
N THR A 2 -8.04 -28.68 -23.41
CA THR A 2 -7.32 -29.26 -22.26
C THR A 2 -8.03 -28.84 -20.97
N ARG A 3 -8.32 -29.79 -20.09
CA ARG A 3 -8.83 -29.47 -18.75
C ARG A 3 -7.78 -28.66 -18.00
N PRO A 4 -8.14 -27.51 -17.41
CA PRO A 4 -7.21 -26.74 -16.60
C PRO A 4 -6.72 -27.59 -15.40
N ALA A 5 -5.47 -27.40 -15.01
CA ALA A 5 -4.95 -28.06 -13.81
C ALA A 5 -5.68 -27.52 -12.57
N VAL A 6 -5.90 -28.36 -11.57
CA VAL A 6 -6.61 -27.96 -10.33
C VAL A 6 -5.91 -26.78 -9.65
N SER A 7 -4.59 -26.70 -9.75
CA SER A 7 -3.77 -25.58 -9.25
C SER A 7 -4.05 -24.24 -9.97
N GLU A 8 -4.67 -24.27 -11.15
CA GLU A 8 -5.08 -23.07 -11.89
C GLU A 8 -6.47 -22.59 -11.50
N LEU A 9 -7.24 -23.46 -10.85
CA LEU A 9 -8.64 -23.21 -10.47
C LEU A 9 -8.80 -22.82 -9.00
N GLY A 10 -7.82 -23.12 -8.15
CA GLY A 10 -7.96 -22.87 -6.73
C GLY A 10 -6.70 -23.12 -5.91
N VAL A 11 -6.84 -22.87 -4.63
CA VAL A 11 -5.80 -23.04 -3.61
C VAL A 11 -6.13 -24.27 -2.78
N GLN A 12 -5.17 -25.17 -2.62
CA GLN A 12 -5.35 -26.34 -1.77
C GLN A 12 -5.32 -25.94 -0.31
N LEU A 13 -6.39 -26.26 0.41
CA LEU A 13 -6.53 -26.03 1.85
C LEU A 13 -6.02 -27.21 2.68
N GLY A 14 -6.04 -28.39 2.11
CA GLY A 14 -5.66 -29.62 2.78
C GLY A 14 -6.27 -30.84 2.11
N SER A 15 -6.44 -31.92 2.87
CA SER A 15 -7.10 -33.12 2.42
C SER A 15 -8.09 -33.64 3.48
N SER A 16 -9.19 -34.24 3.02
CA SER A 16 -10.15 -34.91 3.85
C SER A 16 -10.42 -36.30 3.28
N PHE A 17 -10.25 -37.35 4.06
CA PHE A 17 -10.40 -38.75 3.65
C PHE A 17 -9.64 -39.08 2.35
N GLY A 18 -8.40 -38.58 2.22
CA GLY A 18 -7.57 -38.79 1.04
C GLY A 18 -7.91 -37.95 -0.18
N THR A 19 -8.95 -37.12 -0.13
CA THR A 19 -9.35 -36.22 -1.21
C THR A 19 -8.89 -34.79 -0.91
N GLY A 20 -8.26 -34.12 -1.89
CA GLY A 20 -7.86 -32.72 -1.76
C GLY A 20 -9.05 -31.79 -1.62
N VAL A 21 -8.98 -30.85 -0.68
CA VAL A 21 -9.96 -29.79 -0.46
C VAL A 21 -9.36 -28.49 -0.96
N PHE A 22 -10.11 -27.79 -1.81
CA PHE A 22 -9.67 -26.56 -2.49
C PHE A 22 -10.68 -25.45 -2.24
N ALA A 23 -10.17 -24.21 -2.12
CA ALA A 23 -10.94 -23.00 -2.32
C ALA A 23 -10.72 -22.50 -3.74
N THR A 24 -11.75 -21.92 -4.37
CA THR A 24 -11.64 -21.34 -5.69
C THR A 24 -10.89 -20.02 -5.65
N VAL A 25 -10.44 -19.51 -6.81
CA VAL A 25 -9.78 -18.20 -6.89
C VAL A 25 -10.73 -17.02 -6.61
N GLU A 26 -12.04 -17.27 -6.61
CA GLU A 26 -13.08 -16.29 -6.31
C GLU A 26 -13.41 -16.24 -4.82
N ASP A 27 -12.99 -17.24 -4.04
CA ASP A 27 -13.29 -17.31 -2.61
C ASP A 27 -12.39 -16.41 -1.79
N SER A 28 -13.00 -15.67 -0.85
CA SER A 28 -12.27 -14.98 0.21
C SER A 28 -12.27 -15.82 1.47
N MET A 29 -11.12 -15.98 2.11
CA MET A 29 -10.96 -16.84 3.28
C MET A 29 -10.50 -16.07 4.51
N VAL A 30 -11.10 -16.40 5.66
CA VAL A 30 -10.63 -15.96 6.98
C VAL A 30 -10.22 -17.18 7.78
N VAL A 31 -8.97 -17.17 8.25
CA VAL A 31 -8.42 -18.27 9.05
C VAL A 31 -8.25 -17.82 10.50
N LEU A 32 -9.10 -18.33 11.38
CA LEU A 32 -9.08 -18.05 12.81
C LEU A 32 -8.39 -19.19 13.57
N GLY A 33 -7.56 -18.85 14.52
CA GLY A 33 -6.89 -19.81 15.38
C GLY A 33 -5.96 -19.12 16.36
N PRO A 34 -5.64 -19.78 17.50
CA PRO A 34 -4.77 -19.20 18.52
C PRO A 34 -3.37 -18.91 17.98
N PRO A 35 -2.59 -18.08 18.68
CA PRO A 35 -1.17 -17.90 18.38
C PRO A 35 -0.45 -19.27 18.33
N ARG A 36 0.52 -19.41 17.41
CA ARG A 36 1.32 -20.62 17.22
C ARG A 36 0.54 -21.89 16.79
N SER A 37 -0.69 -21.77 16.33
CA SER A 37 -1.50 -22.90 15.81
C SER A 37 -1.04 -23.42 14.43
N GLY A 38 0.06 -22.92 13.88
CA GLY A 38 0.58 -23.39 12.61
C GLY A 38 -0.04 -22.78 11.36
N LYS A 39 -0.91 -21.76 11.48
CA LYS A 39 -1.56 -21.10 10.32
C LYS A 39 -0.58 -20.68 9.21
N GLY A 40 0.57 -20.13 9.61
CA GLY A 40 1.61 -19.73 8.66
C GLY A 40 2.21 -20.94 7.93
N ILE A 41 2.61 -21.96 8.65
CA ILE A 41 3.32 -23.12 8.09
C ILE A 41 2.38 -24.01 7.27
N HIS A 42 1.16 -24.24 7.76
CA HIS A 42 0.26 -25.22 7.14
C HIS A 42 -0.66 -24.63 6.07
N LEU A 43 -0.86 -23.30 6.06
CA LEU A 43 -1.73 -22.65 5.07
C LEU A 43 -0.98 -21.57 4.29
N ALA A 44 -0.51 -20.50 4.95
CA ALA A 44 0.01 -19.34 4.22
C ALA A 44 1.25 -19.65 3.37
N ILE A 45 2.22 -20.39 3.91
CA ILE A 45 3.44 -20.75 3.20
C ILE A 45 3.15 -21.66 2.00
N PRO A 46 2.39 -22.77 2.12
CA PRO A 46 1.98 -23.57 0.97
C PRO A 46 1.25 -22.74 -0.10
N MET A 47 0.27 -21.93 0.30
CA MET A 47 -0.47 -21.06 -0.63
C MET A 47 0.45 -20.12 -1.41
N ILE A 48 1.42 -19.49 -0.73
CA ILE A 48 2.41 -18.63 -1.39
C ILE A 48 3.29 -19.42 -2.36
N LEU A 49 3.73 -20.62 -1.97
CA LEU A 49 4.63 -21.42 -2.77
C LEU A 49 3.94 -22.06 -3.99
N ASP A 50 2.69 -22.48 -3.85
CA ASP A 50 1.96 -23.21 -4.88
C ASP A 50 1.20 -22.30 -5.85
N ALA A 51 1.00 -21.03 -5.48
CA ALA A 51 0.34 -20.06 -6.35
C ALA A 51 0.95 -20.04 -7.76
N PRO A 52 0.15 -20.23 -8.82
CA PRO A 52 0.63 -20.31 -10.21
C PRO A 52 1.07 -18.94 -10.75
N GLY A 53 0.46 -17.87 -10.25
CA GLY A 53 0.68 -16.49 -10.68
C GLY A 53 1.38 -15.60 -9.65
N PRO A 54 1.30 -14.28 -9.82
CA PRO A 54 1.80 -13.30 -8.86
C PRO A 54 1.17 -13.45 -7.49
N VAL A 55 1.94 -13.19 -6.44
CA VAL A 55 1.46 -13.22 -5.05
C VAL A 55 1.81 -11.92 -4.37
N LEU A 56 0.82 -11.30 -3.75
CA LEU A 56 1.02 -10.21 -2.80
C LEU A 56 0.76 -10.75 -1.39
N THR A 57 1.71 -10.59 -0.51
CA THR A 57 1.57 -10.98 0.90
C THR A 57 1.99 -9.85 1.82
N THR A 58 1.25 -9.63 2.90
CA THR A 58 1.55 -8.64 3.93
C THR A 58 1.68 -9.34 5.28
N SER A 59 2.67 -8.95 6.07
CA SER A 59 2.88 -9.52 7.41
C SER A 59 3.68 -8.54 8.27
N THR A 60 3.40 -8.52 9.55
CA THR A 60 4.22 -7.83 10.55
C THR A 60 5.43 -8.67 10.99
N ARG A 61 5.56 -9.90 10.48
CA ARG A 61 6.67 -10.82 10.79
C ARG A 61 7.32 -11.32 9.51
N PRO A 62 8.65 -11.46 9.50
CA PRO A 62 9.39 -11.89 8.30
C PRO A 62 9.34 -13.40 8.02
N ASP A 63 8.68 -14.20 8.87
CA ASP A 63 8.71 -15.67 8.83
C ASP A 63 8.31 -16.22 7.45
N ASN A 64 7.19 -15.75 6.89
CA ASN A 64 6.71 -16.19 5.58
C ASN A 64 7.69 -15.80 4.47
N LEU A 65 8.22 -14.57 4.53
CA LEU A 65 9.18 -14.07 3.56
C LEU A 65 10.46 -14.91 3.55
N ALA A 66 11.03 -15.18 4.73
CA ALA A 66 12.28 -15.92 4.87
C ALA A 66 12.21 -17.32 4.21
N VAL A 67 11.08 -18.01 4.36
CA VAL A 67 10.89 -19.36 3.82
C VAL A 67 10.52 -19.37 2.33
N THR A 68 9.76 -18.37 1.85
CA THR A 68 9.19 -18.41 0.50
C THR A 68 9.99 -17.65 -0.54
N MET A 69 10.76 -16.62 -0.13
CA MET A 69 11.45 -15.69 -1.03
C MET A 69 12.36 -16.39 -2.05
N ARG A 70 13.22 -17.30 -1.59
CA ARG A 70 14.17 -17.99 -2.48
C ARG A 70 13.44 -18.83 -3.52
N ARG A 71 12.42 -19.57 -3.12
CA ARG A 71 11.67 -20.48 -4.00
C ARG A 71 10.80 -19.71 -4.99
N ARG A 72 10.18 -18.61 -4.55
CA ARG A 72 9.44 -17.69 -5.44
C ARG A 72 10.37 -16.97 -6.40
N GLY A 73 11.56 -16.58 -5.96
CA GLY A 73 12.59 -15.97 -6.80
C GLY A 73 13.03 -16.84 -8.00
N GLY A 74 12.92 -18.16 -7.89
CA GLY A 74 13.12 -19.07 -9.02
C GLY A 74 11.99 -19.08 -10.06
N ARG A 75 10.81 -18.52 -9.72
CA ARG A 75 9.65 -18.40 -10.63
C ARG A 75 9.50 -17.02 -11.24
N GLY A 76 10.04 -15.98 -10.60
CA GLY A 76 9.92 -14.61 -11.08
C GLY A 76 10.52 -13.61 -10.08
N PRO A 77 10.48 -12.30 -10.41
CA PRO A 77 11.03 -11.27 -9.55
C PRO A 77 10.30 -11.21 -8.19
N VAL A 78 11.06 -11.03 -7.12
CA VAL A 78 10.53 -10.82 -5.77
C VAL A 78 10.83 -9.39 -5.34
N ALA A 79 9.78 -8.64 -5.02
CA ALA A 79 9.87 -7.29 -4.48
C ALA A 79 9.52 -7.30 -2.99
N VAL A 80 10.32 -6.61 -2.20
CA VAL A 80 10.12 -6.47 -0.75
C VAL A 80 9.98 -4.99 -0.42
N PHE A 81 8.86 -4.63 0.20
CA PHE A 81 8.60 -3.30 0.76
C PHE A 81 8.58 -3.39 2.28
N ASP A 82 9.65 -2.96 2.91
CA ASP A 82 9.82 -2.98 4.36
C ASP A 82 10.26 -1.60 4.87
N PRO A 83 9.30 -0.67 5.02
CA PRO A 83 9.59 0.70 5.46
C PRO A 83 10.02 0.79 6.92
N GLN A 84 9.71 -0.22 7.74
CA GLN A 84 10.02 -0.25 9.17
C GLN A 84 11.27 -1.07 9.50
N GLY A 85 11.86 -1.78 8.53
CA GLY A 85 13.03 -2.61 8.77
C GLY A 85 12.76 -3.86 9.62
N LEU A 86 11.56 -4.43 9.55
CA LEU A 86 11.15 -5.59 10.35
C LEU A 86 11.79 -6.91 9.86
N ALA A 87 12.15 -6.98 8.59
CA ALA A 87 12.75 -8.17 7.98
C ALA A 87 14.26 -8.16 8.12
N THR A 88 14.75 -8.60 9.28
CA THR A 88 16.20 -8.68 9.56
C THR A 88 16.93 -9.49 8.48
N GLY A 89 17.99 -8.93 7.92
CA GLY A 89 18.81 -9.57 6.88
C GLY A 89 18.24 -9.53 5.47
N VAL A 90 17.04 -8.96 5.27
CA VAL A 90 16.45 -8.76 3.95
C VAL A 90 16.43 -7.26 3.65
N ARG A 91 16.97 -6.87 2.49
CA ARG A 91 16.90 -5.46 2.06
C ARG A 91 15.56 -5.19 1.39
N SER A 92 14.92 -4.08 1.77
CA SER A 92 13.79 -3.56 1.02
C SER A 92 14.24 -3.24 -0.41
N SER A 93 13.64 -3.90 -1.39
CA SER A 93 13.95 -3.71 -2.81
C SER A 93 12.99 -2.74 -3.49
N THR A 94 11.94 -2.35 -2.79
CA THR A 94 10.90 -1.45 -3.29
C THR A 94 10.83 -0.22 -2.42
N ARG A 95 10.75 0.94 -3.06
CA ARG A 95 10.51 2.23 -2.40
C ARG A 95 9.22 2.82 -2.95
N TRP A 96 8.48 3.47 -2.09
CA TRP A 96 7.30 4.21 -2.45
C TRP A 96 7.47 5.69 -2.17
N SER A 97 7.03 6.53 -3.10
CA SER A 97 7.01 7.98 -2.93
C SER A 97 5.56 8.45 -2.77
N PRO A 98 5.25 9.20 -1.71
CA PRO A 98 3.93 9.81 -1.55
C PRO A 98 3.66 10.90 -2.59
N VAL A 99 4.70 11.49 -3.17
CA VAL A 99 4.63 12.64 -4.08
C VAL A 99 4.43 12.20 -5.53
N ARG A 100 5.11 11.15 -5.97
CA ARG A 100 5.14 10.72 -7.37
C ARG A 100 3.74 10.43 -7.92
N GLY A 101 3.36 11.08 -9.01
CA GLY A 101 2.05 10.94 -9.64
C GLY A 101 0.98 11.93 -9.12
N CYS A 102 1.32 12.75 -8.10
CA CYS A 102 0.44 13.79 -7.58
C CYS A 102 0.42 15.05 -8.43
N GLU A 103 1.06 15.06 -9.59
CA GLU A 103 0.87 16.05 -10.66
C GLU A 103 -0.58 16.00 -11.18
N ASP A 104 -1.24 14.84 -11.06
CA ASP A 104 -2.67 14.67 -11.23
C ASP A 104 -3.38 15.02 -9.91
N PRO A 105 -4.26 16.04 -9.88
CA PRO A 105 -5.00 16.45 -8.69
C PRO A 105 -5.86 15.33 -8.10
N HIS A 106 -6.39 14.43 -8.95
CA HIS A 106 -7.20 13.31 -8.49
C HIS A 106 -6.35 12.29 -7.73
N VAL A 107 -5.16 12.00 -8.21
CA VAL A 107 -4.19 11.13 -7.51
C VAL A 107 -3.78 11.75 -6.18
N ALA A 108 -3.53 13.06 -6.15
CA ALA A 108 -3.22 13.79 -4.92
C ALA A 108 -4.37 13.69 -3.89
N MET A 109 -5.61 13.84 -4.33
CA MET A 109 -6.80 13.71 -3.49
C MET A 109 -6.95 12.31 -2.89
N VAL A 110 -6.91 11.27 -3.72
CA VAL A 110 -7.06 9.88 -3.25
C VAL A 110 -5.94 9.52 -2.27
N ARG A 111 -4.72 9.97 -2.54
CA ARG A 111 -3.57 9.71 -1.69
C ARG A 111 -3.62 10.48 -0.37
N ALA A 112 -4.05 11.75 -0.39
CA ALA A 112 -4.25 12.54 0.82
C ALA A 112 -5.28 11.87 1.73
N LYS A 113 -6.42 11.45 1.19
CA LYS A 113 -7.44 10.72 1.93
C LYS A 113 -6.86 9.46 2.58
N ALA A 114 -6.11 8.65 1.83
CA ALA A 114 -5.49 7.43 2.36
C ALA A 114 -4.48 7.71 3.50
N LEU A 115 -3.66 8.78 3.36
CA LEU A 115 -2.66 9.14 4.36
C LEU A 115 -3.26 9.75 5.64
N THR A 116 -4.40 10.42 5.54
CA THR A 116 -5.05 11.07 6.69
C THR A 116 -6.12 10.19 7.34
N THR A 117 -6.47 9.05 6.75
CA THR A 117 -7.47 8.14 7.34
C THR A 117 -7.05 7.71 8.75
N GLY A 118 -7.91 7.99 9.73
CA GLY A 118 -7.67 7.68 11.13
C GLY A 118 -6.81 8.70 11.90
N ALA A 119 -6.30 9.75 11.26
CA ALA A 119 -5.47 10.76 11.94
C ALA A 119 -6.21 11.54 13.03
N ALA A 120 -7.54 11.68 12.92
CA ALA A 120 -8.38 12.40 13.87
C ALA A 120 -9.19 11.46 14.79
N SER A 121 -8.88 10.18 14.86
CA SER A 121 -9.60 9.22 15.70
C SER A 121 -9.47 9.59 17.18
N GLY A 122 -10.63 9.70 17.86
CA GLY A 122 -10.68 10.03 19.30
C GLY A 122 -10.90 11.51 19.63
N THR A 123 -11.09 12.39 18.66
CA THR A 123 -11.43 13.81 18.88
C THR A 123 -12.94 14.05 18.76
N THR A 124 -13.46 15.07 19.46
CA THR A 124 -14.89 15.41 19.48
C THR A 124 -15.39 15.85 18.09
N ASP A 125 -14.53 16.53 17.30
CA ASP A 125 -14.81 17.02 15.96
C ASP A 125 -13.98 16.29 14.90
N ALA A 126 -13.91 14.96 15.01
CA ALA A 126 -13.05 14.12 14.17
C ALA A 126 -13.26 14.36 12.65
N SER A 127 -14.50 14.56 12.20
CA SER A 127 -14.82 14.79 10.78
C SER A 127 -14.27 16.12 10.26
N PHE A 128 -14.33 17.18 11.04
CA PHE A 128 -13.78 18.50 10.67
C PHE A 128 -12.25 18.45 10.55
N TRP A 129 -11.60 17.91 11.57
CA TRP A 129 -10.13 17.79 11.57
C TRP A 129 -9.63 16.86 10.48
N GLN A 130 -10.35 15.77 10.22
CA GLN A 130 -10.06 14.84 9.12
C GLN A 130 -10.13 15.54 7.76
N ALA A 131 -11.21 16.30 7.49
CA ALA A 131 -11.38 17.03 6.23
C ALA A 131 -10.32 18.11 6.05
N SER A 132 -10.01 18.87 7.11
CA SER A 132 -8.97 19.90 7.08
C SER A 132 -7.57 19.32 6.83
N ALA A 133 -7.24 18.21 7.48
CA ALA A 133 -5.97 17.50 7.26
C ALA A 133 -5.88 16.96 5.82
N GLU A 134 -6.95 16.35 5.30
CA GLU A 134 -7.00 15.84 3.94
C GLU A 134 -6.77 16.96 2.93
N GLN A 135 -7.43 18.10 3.11
CA GLN A 135 -7.24 19.26 2.22
C GLN A 135 -5.81 19.77 2.25
N ALA A 136 -5.22 19.96 3.43
CA ALA A 136 -3.85 20.42 3.56
C ALA A 136 -2.85 19.45 2.91
N VAL A 137 -2.97 18.15 3.21
CA VAL A 137 -2.08 17.13 2.65
C VAL A 137 -2.23 17.03 1.14
N ARG A 138 -3.44 17.17 0.60
CA ARG A 138 -3.68 17.19 -0.85
C ARG A 138 -2.93 18.34 -1.52
N CYS A 139 -3.05 19.56 -0.99
CA CYS A 139 -2.36 20.72 -1.53
C CYS A 139 -0.84 20.56 -1.49
N LEU A 140 -0.31 20.07 -0.37
CA LEU A 140 1.13 19.85 -0.21
C LEU A 140 1.67 18.75 -1.16
N LEU A 141 0.94 17.66 -1.34
CA LEU A 141 1.31 16.59 -2.28
C LEU A 141 1.32 17.09 -3.72
N HIS A 142 0.29 17.84 -4.12
CA HIS A 142 0.18 18.38 -5.47
C HIS A 142 1.30 19.42 -5.73
N ALA A 143 1.53 20.33 -4.79
CA ALA A 143 2.64 21.30 -4.87
C ALA A 143 4.00 20.60 -4.99
N ALA A 144 4.25 19.57 -4.17
CA ALA A 144 5.49 18.83 -4.19
C ALA A 144 5.72 18.12 -5.54
N ALA A 145 4.66 17.57 -6.14
CA ALA A 145 4.74 16.93 -7.44
C ALA A 145 5.00 17.92 -8.57
N LEU A 146 4.29 19.05 -8.58
CA LEU A 146 4.47 20.11 -9.58
C LEU A 146 5.86 20.78 -9.49
N GLY A 147 6.39 20.94 -8.28
CA GLY A 147 7.69 21.52 -8.03
C GLY A 147 8.86 20.52 -8.10
N GLU A 148 8.60 19.27 -8.50
CA GLU A 148 9.60 18.19 -8.49
C GLU A 148 10.31 18.01 -7.13
N CYS A 149 9.61 18.34 -6.05
CA CYS A 149 10.12 18.28 -4.69
C CYS A 149 10.13 16.86 -4.13
N SER A 150 10.95 16.64 -3.13
CA SER A 150 11.11 15.36 -2.47
C SER A 150 10.09 15.15 -1.34
N SER A 151 10.02 13.93 -0.82
CA SER A 151 9.27 13.64 0.41
C SER A 151 9.86 14.34 1.64
N ALA A 152 11.13 14.71 1.63
CA ALA A 152 11.76 15.50 2.68
C ALA A 152 11.25 16.94 2.69
N ASP A 153 11.01 17.53 1.52
CA ASP A 153 10.41 18.87 1.39
C ASP A 153 8.97 18.86 1.88
N LEU A 154 8.20 17.83 1.50
CA LEU A 154 6.84 17.61 2.02
C LEU A 154 6.83 17.55 3.56
N TYR A 155 7.74 16.80 4.16
CA TYR A 155 7.89 16.75 5.60
C TYR A 155 8.23 18.11 6.20
N ARG A 156 9.19 18.82 5.62
CA ARG A 156 9.58 20.16 6.03
C ARG A 156 8.39 21.12 6.03
N TRP A 157 7.58 21.11 4.97
CA TRP A 157 6.37 21.96 4.88
C TRP A 157 5.30 21.61 5.90
N SER A 158 5.22 20.36 6.31
CA SER A 158 4.25 19.93 7.34
C SER A 158 4.58 20.45 8.74
N LEU A 159 5.80 20.93 8.99
CA LEU A 159 6.24 21.37 10.31
C LEU A 159 5.75 22.77 10.68
N SER A 160 5.55 23.66 9.72
CA SER A 160 5.05 25.02 10.00
C SER A 160 4.47 25.71 8.77
N ALA A 161 3.51 26.61 9.00
CA ALA A 161 2.91 27.43 7.95
C ALA A 161 3.95 28.33 7.23
N ALA A 162 4.99 28.77 7.91
CA ALA A 162 6.07 29.57 7.30
C ALA A 162 6.81 28.76 6.24
N GLN A 163 7.08 27.49 6.50
CA GLN A 163 7.77 26.61 5.56
C GLN A 163 6.84 26.16 4.42
N ALA A 164 5.54 26.03 4.67
CA ALA A 164 4.55 25.69 3.66
C ALA A 164 4.32 26.82 2.61
N ARG A 165 4.80 28.03 2.84
CA ARG A 165 4.70 29.14 1.86
C ARG A 165 5.31 28.79 0.50
N GLU A 166 6.36 28.00 0.48
CA GLU A 166 6.98 27.52 -0.76
C GLU A 166 5.97 26.71 -1.61
N ALA A 167 5.19 25.83 -0.98
CA ALA A 167 4.13 25.08 -1.65
C ALA A 167 3.06 25.99 -2.24
N VAL A 168 2.68 27.06 -1.52
CA VAL A 168 1.72 28.06 -2.00
C VAL A 168 2.24 28.80 -3.23
N VAL A 169 3.53 29.16 -3.23
CA VAL A 169 4.17 29.81 -4.38
C VAL A 169 4.18 28.89 -5.60
N ILE A 170 4.52 27.61 -5.41
CA ILE A 170 4.50 26.61 -6.49
C ILE A 170 3.11 26.50 -7.09
N LEU A 171 2.06 26.33 -6.26
CA LEU A 171 0.68 26.22 -6.71
C LEU A 171 0.19 27.50 -7.42
N GLY A 172 0.62 28.70 -6.95
CA GLY A 172 0.24 29.96 -7.55
C GLY A 172 0.93 30.28 -8.88
N SER A 173 2.09 29.70 -9.13
CA SER A 173 2.91 30.00 -10.31
C SER A 173 2.90 28.92 -11.38
N HIS A 174 2.51 27.68 -11.05
CA HIS A 174 2.61 26.56 -11.98
C HIS A 174 1.40 26.52 -12.94
N PRO A 175 1.60 26.47 -14.27
CA PRO A 175 0.50 26.50 -15.26
C PRO A 175 -0.53 25.38 -15.08
N ARG A 176 -0.08 24.16 -14.69
CA ARG A 176 -0.99 23.02 -14.46
C ARG A 176 -1.80 23.13 -13.19
N ALA A 177 -1.45 23.98 -12.24
CA ALA A 177 -2.26 24.22 -11.05
C ALA A 177 -3.52 25.04 -11.38
N SER A 178 -3.48 25.89 -12.42
CA SER A 178 -4.60 26.70 -12.90
C SER A 178 -5.53 25.97 -13.85
N ASP A 179 -5.07 24.90 -14.53
CA ASP A 179 -5.89 24.12 -15.46
C ASP A 179 -6.94 23.22 -14.76
N SER A 180 -6.84 23.06 -13.45
CA SER A 180 -7.84 22.38 -12.63
C SER A 180 -9.10 23.23 -12.37
N SER A 181 -9.55 24.01 -13.37
CA SER A 181 -10.67 24.95 -13.34
C SER A 181 -12.05 24.33 -13.03
N HIS A 182 -12.13 23.05 -12.70
CA HIS A 182 -13.33 22.38 -12.21
C HIS A 182 -13.31 21.98 -10.73
N MET A 183 -12.25 22.29 -10.01
CA MET A 183 -12.21 22.10 -8.55
C MET A 183 -11.76 23.41 -7.89
N HIS A 184 -12.70 24.14 -7.30
CA HIS A 184 -12.41 25.29 -6.45
C HIS A 184 -11.47 24.85 -5.31
N TYR A 185 -10.16 24.98 -5.53
CA TYR A 185 -9.18 24.90 -4.46
C TYR A 185 -9.20 26.22 -3.69
N VAL A 186 -9.94 26.26 -2.60
CA VAL A 186 -9.69 27.22 -1.53
C VAL A 186 -8.65 26.57 -0.64
N CYS A 187 -7.37 26.89 -0.82
CA CYS A 187 -6.33 26.68 0.19
C CYS A 187 -6.30 27.89 1.13
#